data_f9f94deef79745f5353cb1c4d61a14b3
#
_entry.id   f9f94deef79745f5353cb1c4d61a14b3
#
_cell.length_a   1.000
_cell.length_b   1.000
_cell.length_c   1.000
_cell.angle_alpha   90.00
_cell.angle_beta   90.00
_cell.angle_gamma   90.00
#
_symmetry.space_group_name_H-M   'P 1'
#
loop_
_entity.id
_entity.type
_entity.pdbx_description
1 polymer ?
#
loop_
_entity_poly.entity_id
_entity_poly.type
_entity_poly.pdbx_seq_one_letter_code
_entity_poly.pdbx_strand_id
1 'polypeptide(L)'
;RIYEKARIKAEQIPQDMTQSVVDVQMQVMMANIMDAIEAVAANVEALRIENQADRIALAESAWQQLQQAMLIEDSRLREIKILDIASAATQARCTLQGNFQAELALAMGKQGKAKDWGKAANTAMIDLTVIALMAKTEYAAYRVLEEPQAANAALGQFKQFILDNKLEDAQTLRLLNSYSKGNREDIVRGFVEISGSVAGL
;
A
#
# COMPACT_ATOMS: atom_id res chain seq x y z
N ARG A 1 -1.05 11.17 -18.35
CA ARG A 1 -2.39 11.64 -18.81
C ARG A 1 -3.56 11.02 -18.05
N ILE A 2 -3.51 9.73 -17.66
CA ILE A 2 -4.58 9.07 -16.88
C ILE A 2 -4.46 9.46 -15.40
N TYR A 3 -3.26 9.62 -14.90
CA TYR A 3 -2.99 10.18 -13.56
C TYR A 3 -3.53 11.60 -13.38
N GLU A 4 -3.41 12.44 -14.41
CA GLU A 4 -4.00 13.79 -14.41
C GLU A 4 -5.52 13.75 -14.29
N LYS A 5 -6.21 12.79 -14.93
CA LYS A 5 -7.67 12.70 -14.83
C LYS A 5 -8.16 12.26 -13.45
N ALA A 6 -7.46 11.34 -12.77
CA ALA A 6 -7.77 10.98 -11.38
C ALA A 6 -7.46 12.14 -10.42
N ARG A 7 -6.40 12.88 -10.66
CA ARG A 7 -6.02 14.10 -9.91
C ARG A 7 -7.00 15.23 -10.16
N ILE A 8 -7.41 15.45 -11.42
CA ILE A 8 -8.35 16.50 -11.82
C ILE A 8 -9.75 16.23 -11.23
N LYS A 9 -10.20 14.97 -11.12
CA LYS A 9 -11.48 14.66 -10.45
C LYS A 9 -11.43 14.90 -8.95
N ALA A 10 -10.29 14.70 -8.31
CA ALA A 10 -10.11 15.03 -6.90
C ALA A 10 -10.14 16.55 -6.64
N GLU A 11 -9.73 17.36 -7.62
CA GLU A 11 -9.78 18.83 -7.56
C GLU A 11 -11.15 19.43 -7.93
N GLN A 12 -12.03 18.66 -8.58
CA GLN A 12 -13.36 19.13 -9.04
C GLN A 12 -14.52 18.72 -8.12
N ILE A 13 -14.26 18.27 -6.89
CA ILE A 13 -15.34 18.10 -5.90
C ILE A 13 -15.80 19.48 -5.50
N PRO A 14 -17.11 19.83 -5.67
CA PRO A 14 -17.64 21.08 -5.17
C PRO A 14 -17.36 21.16 -3.67
N GLN A 15 -16.61 22.16 -3.26
CA GLN A 15 -16.41 22.48 -1.86
C GLN A 15 -17.77 22.94 -1.29
N ASP A 16 -18.48 22.02 -0.68
CA ASP A 16 -19.53 22.41 0.26
C ASP A 16 -18.79 22.98 1.49
N MET A 17 -18.87 24.28 1.66
CA MET A 17 -18.05 25.07 2.61
C MET A 17 -18.32 24.77 4.10
N THR A 18 -19.04 23.70 4.40
CA THR A 18 -19.35 23.20 5.76
C THR A 18 -18.57 21.96 6.14
N GLN A 19 -17.75 21.39 5.25
CA GLN A 19 -16.89 20.26 5.62
C GLN A 19 -15.66 20.77 6.39
N SER A 20 -15.47 20.20 7.58
CA SER A 20 -14.54 20.64 8.59
C SER A 20 -13.07 20.64 8.11
N VAL A 21 -12.23 21.48 8.71
CA VAL A 21 -10.76 21.51 8.55
C VAL A 21 -10.15 20.09 8.65
N VAL A 22 -10.79 19.21 9.43
CA VAL A 22 -10.42 17.79 9.58
C VAL A 22 -10.48 17.01 8.25
N ASP A 23 -11.49 17.27 7.41
CA ASP A 23 -11.61 16.54 6.13
C ASP A 23 -10.52 16.98 5.14
N VAL A 24 -10.15 18.26 5.15
CA VAL A 24 -9.07 18.77 4.31
C VAL A 24 -7.72 18.22 4.76
N GLN A 25 -7.46 18.17 6.05
CA GLN A 25 -6.23 17.58 6.60
C GLN A 25 -6.14 16.09 6.27
N MET A 26 -7.25 15.36 6.37
CA MET A 26 -7.30 13.95 6.02
C MET A 26 -7.03 13.74 4.52
N GLN A 27 -7.57 14.57 3.64
CA GLN A 27 -7.31 14.50 2.19
C GLN A 27 -5.84 14.77 1.86
N VAL A 28 -5.22 15.75 2.49
CA VAL A 28 -3.78 16.07 2.30
C VAL A 28 -2.91 14.93 2.78
N MET A 29 -3.22 14.36 3.95
CA MET A 29 -2.46 13.22 4.47
C MET A 29 -2.61 11.96 3.60
N MET A 30 -3.81 11.72 3.08
CA MET A 30 -4.05 10.63 2.14
C MET A 30 -3.27 10.82 0.84
N ALA A 31 -3.17 12.03 0.33
CA ALA A 31 -2.32 12.34 -0.82
C ALA A 31 -0.85 12.02 -0.51
N ASN A 32 -0.35 12.44 0.65
CA ASN A 32 1.04 12.15 1.08
C ASN A 32 1.30 10.64 1.23
N ILE A 33 0.36 9.89 1.81
CA ILE A 33 0.47 8.43 1.91
C ILE A 33 0.50 7.80 0.51
N MET A 34 -0.31 8.27 -0.42
CA MET A 34 -0.33 7.76 -1.78
C MET A 34 0.95 8.08 -2.53
N ASP A 35 1.49 9.29 -2.39
CA ASP A 35 2.77 9.68 -2.98
C ASP A 35 3.93 8.83 -2.42
N ALA A 36 3.93 8.55 -1.11
CA ALA A 36 4.92 7.70 -0.47
C ALA A 36 4.80 6.22 -0.91
N ILE A 37 3.57 5.70 -1.07
CA ILE A 37 3.34 4.36 -1.65
C ILE A 37 3.83 4.30 -3.09
N GLU A 38 3.65 5.36 -3.88
CA GLU A 38 4.17 5.44 -5.25
C GLU A 38 5.70 5.46 -5.29
N ALA A 39 6.35 6.16 -4.36
CA ALA A 39 7.80 6.16 -4.23
C ALA A 39 8.35 4.76 -3.89
N VAL A 40 7.68 4.02 -2.99
CA VAL A 40 8.01 2.61 -2.69
C VAL A 40 7.78 1.74 -3.92
N ALA A 41 6.68 1.93 -4.64
CA ALA A 41 6.34 1.17 -5.85
C ALA A 41 7.34 1.39 -7.00
N ALA A 42 7.88 2.59 -7.16
CA ALA A 42 8.87 2.89 -8.19
C ALA A 42 10.16 2.03 -8.07
N ASN A 43 10.45 1.52 -6.87
CA ASN A 43 11.62 0.69 -6.60
C ASN A 43 11.35 -0.82 -6.74
N VAL A 44 10.14 -1.21 -7.15
CA VAL A 44 9.71 -2.61 -7.28
C VAL A 44 10.55 -3.39 -8.30
N GLU A 45 11.06 -2.74 -9.35
CA GLU A 45 11.91 -3.38 -10.35
C GLU A 45 13.17 -4.01 -9.73
N ALA A 46 13.76 -3.34 -8.73
CA ALA A 46 14.92 -3.86 -8.00
C ALA A 46 14.58 -5.10 -7.14
N LEU A 47 13.29 -5.32 -6.82
CA LEU A 47 12.82 -6.45 -6.02
C LEU A 47 12.55 -7.71 -6.84
N ARG A 48 12.42 -7.60 -8.17
CA ARG A 48 12.11 -8.73 -9.07
C ARG A 48 13.17 -9.81 -9.14
N ILE A 49 14.38 -9.54 -8.66
CA ILE A 49 15.56 -10.39 -8.87
C ILE A 49 15.56 -11.64 -7.96
N GLU A 50 14.69 -11.77 -6.95
CA GLU A 50 14.81 -12.78 -5.90
C GLU A 50 13.60 -13.70 -5.68
N ASN A 51 13.13 -14.46 -6.65
CA ASN A 51 12.10 -15.53 -6.45
C ASN A 51 10.76 -15.11 -5.81
N GLN A 52 10.40 -13.82 -5.80
CA GLN A 52 9.11 -13.32 -5.31
C GLN A 52 8.38 -12.46 -6.36
N ALA A 53 8.75 -12.65 -7.61
CA ALA A 53 8.14 -12.00 -8.76
C ALA A 53 6.61 -12.16 -8.77
N ASP A 54 6.10 -13.31 -8.31
CA ASP A 54 4.66 -13.60 -8.31
C ASP A 54 3.86 -12.64 -7.41
N ARG A 55 4.40 -12.27 -6.24
CA ARG A 55 3.72 -11.35 -5.31
C ARG A 55 3.67 -9.93 -5.86
N ILE A 56 4.76 -9.48 -6.45
CA ILE A 56 4.86 -8.17 -7.08
C ILE A 56 3.95 -8.13 -8.32
N ALA A 57 4.01 -9.17 -9.16
CA ALA A 57 3.15 -9.30 -10.33
C ALA A 57 1.66 -9.27 -9.96
N LEU A 58 1.28 -9.84 -8.81
CA LEU A 58 -0.09 -9.77 -8.31
C LEU A 58 -0.53 -8.32 -8.06
N ALA A 59 0.30 -7.50 -7.43
CA ALA A 59 -0.02 -6.10 -7.16
C ALA A 59 -0.07 -5.25 -8.44
N GLU A 60 0.89 -5.46 -9.34
CA GLU A 60 0.92 -4.78 -10.63
C GLU A 60 -0.30 -5.15 -11.48
N SER A 61 -0.67 -6.43 -11.48
CA SER A 61 -1.86 -6.93 -12.19
C SER A 61 -3.13 -6.29 -11.64
N ALA A 62 -3.29 -6.20 -10.31
CA ALA A 62 -4.45 -5.56 -9.70
C ALA A 62 -4.55 -4.08 -10.09
N TRP A 63 -3.43 -3.36 -10.10
CA TRP A 63 -3.39 -1.97 -10.54
C TRP A 63 -3.72 -1.81 -12.02
N GLN A 64 -3.13 -2.65 -12.89
CA GLN A 64 -3.44 -2.63 -14.33
C GLN A 64 -4.90 -2.95 -14.61
N GLN A 65 -5.48 -3.94 -13.90
CA GLN A 65 -6.90 -4.27 -14.02
C GLN A 65 -7.79 -3.09 -13.63
N LEU A 66 -7.45 -2.34 -12.59
CA LEU A 66 -8.18 -1.13 -12.21
C LEU A 66 -8.14 -0.09 -13.33
N GLN A 67 -6.96 0.16 -13.91
CA GLN A 67 -6.81 1.07 -15.03
C GLN A 67 -7.64 0.64 -16.25
N GLN A 68 -7.65 -0.66 -16.57
CA GLN A 68 -8.46 -1.20 -17.67
C GLN A 68 -9.96 -1.10 -17.37
N ALA A 69 -10.38 -1.40 -16.14
CA ALA A 69 -11.78 -1.30 -15.74
C ALA A 69 -12.32 0.12 -15.89
N MET A 70 -11.50 1.13 -15.62
CA MET A 70 -11.87 2.55 -15.80
C MET A 70 -12.17 2.93 -17.28
N LEU A 71 -11.69 2.15 -18.24
CA LEU A 71 -11.93 2.37 -19.67
C LEU A 71 -13.19 1.68 -20.17
N ILE A 72 -13.87 0.87 -19.36
CA ILE A 72 -15.14 0.22 -19.73
C ILE A 72 -16.22 1.31 -19.91
N GLU A 73 -16.89 1.33 -21.08
CA GLU A 73 -17.91 2.33 -21.40
C GLU A 73 -19.20 2.09 -20.61
N ASP A 74 -19.65 0.83 -20.49
CA ASP A 74 -20.82 0.47 -19.70
C ASP A 74 -20.57 0.73 -18.21
N SER A 75 -21.32 1.68 -17.65
CA SER A 75 -21.12 2.13 -16.25
C SER A 75 -21.35 1.01 -15.25
N ARG A 76 -22.38 0.19 -15.45
CA ARG A 76 -22.71 -0.91 -14.55
C ARG A 76 -21.65 -2.00 -14.56
N LEU A 77 -21.16 -2.38 -15.75
CA LEU A 77 -20.08 -3.35 -15.88
C LEU A 77 -18.79 -2.81 -15.28
N ARG A 78 -18.51 -1.52 -15.49
CA ARG A 78 -17.34 -0.84 -14.89
C ARG A 78 -17.39 -0.89 -13.37
N GLU A 79 -18.51 -0.52 -12.75
CA GLU A 79 -18.71 -0.54 -11.30
C GLU A 79 -18.48 -1.94 -10.72
N ILE A 80 -19.10 -2.97 -11.33
CA ILE A 80 -18.93 -4.36 -10.90
C ILE A 80 -17.45 -4.76 -10.96
N LYS A 81 -16.77 -4.44 -12.08
CA LYS A 81 -15.34 -4.78 -12.22
C LYS A 81 -14.45 -4.08 -11.22
N ILE A 82 -14.72 -2.81 -10.91
CA ILE A 82 -13.97 -2.06 -9.92
C ILE A 82 -14.20 -2.62 -8.51
N LEU A 83 -15.43 -3.01 -8.16
CA LEU A 83 -15.74 -3.68 -6.89
C LEU A 83 -15.03 -5.02 -6.76
N ASP A 84 -15.01 -5.84 -7.82
CA ASP A 84 -14.27 -7.10 -7.86
C ASP A 84 -12.76 -6.88 -7.58
N ILE A 85 -12.19 -5.85 -8.20
CA ILE A 85 -10.77 -5.50 -8.00
C ILE A 85 -10.51 -5.01 -6.58
N ALA A 86 -11.38 -4.16 -6.02
CA ALA A 86 -11.28 -3.72 -4.63
C ALA A 86 -11.30 -4.92 -3.66
N SER A 87 -12.24 -5.84 -3.85
CA SER A 87 -12.38 -7.05 -3.04
C SER A 87 -11.14 -7.94 -3.13
N ALA A 88 -10.63 -8.17 -4.35
CA ALA A 88 -9.42 -8.96 -4.58
C ALA A 88 -8.18 -8.30 -3.92
N ALA A 89 -8.05 -6.98 -4.02
CA ALA A 89 -6.97 -6.23 -3.39
C ALA A 89 -7.04 -6.32 -1.86
N THR A 90 -8.24 -6.20 -1.27
CA THR A 90 -8.47 -6.38 0.17
C THR A 90 -8.06 -7.78 0.63
N GLN A 91 -8.50 -8.83 -0.07
CA GLN A 91 -8.18 -10.21 0.27
C GLN A 91 -6.67 -10.48 0.20
N ALA A 92 -6.03 -10.03 -0.88
CA ALA A 92 -4.59 -10.17 -1.05
C ALA A 92 -3.82 -9.42 0.05
N ARG A 93 -4.20 -8.18 0.36
CA ARG A 93 -3.61 -7.38 1.43
C ARG A 93 -3.71 -8.09 2.79
N CYS A 94 -4.89 -8.56 3.17
CA CYS A 94 -5.08 -9.27 4.44
C CYS A 94 -4.24 -10.54 4.54
N THR A 95 -4.15 -11.32 3.45
CA THR A 95 -3.31 -12.53 3.41
C THR A 95 -1.84 -12.18 3.60
N LEU A 96 -1.36 -11.16 2.88
CA LEU A 96 0.04 -10.71 2.97
C LEU A 96 0.38 -10.10 4.33
N GLN A 97 -0.56 -9.42 4.99
CA GLN A 97 -0.37 -8.93 6.36
C GLN A 97 -0.13 -10.07 7.35
N GLY A 98 -0.87 -11.17 7.22
CA GLY A 98 -0.63 -12.37 8.04
C GLY A 98 0.75 -13.01 7.77
N ASN A 99 1.13 -13.11 6.50
CA ASN A 99 2.46 -13.60 6.12
C ASN A 99 3.57 -12.70 6.64
N PHE A 100 3.44 -11.38 6.46
CA PHE A 100 4.39 -10.39 6.97
C PHE A 100 4.62 -10.54 8.47
N GLN A 101 3.55 -10.68 9.25
CA GLN A 101 3.66 -10.84 10.71
C GLN A 101 4.45 -12.10 11.09
N ALA A 102 4.22 -13.22 10.40
CA ALA A 102 4.96 -14.45 10.62
C ALA A 102 6.44 -14.29 10.28
N GLU A 103 6.75 -13.71 9.12
CA GLU A 103 8.13 -13.47 8.68
C GLU A 103 8.85 -12.43 9.57
N LEU A 104 8.14 -11.38 10.01
CA LEU A 104 8.67 -10.40 10.96
C LEU A 104 9.04 -11.07 12.29
N ALA A 105 8.18 -11.93 12.82
CA ALA A 105 8.44 -12.66 14.06
C ALA A 105 9.66 -13.59 13.95
N LEU A 106 9.80 -14.28 12.81
CA LEU A 106 10.98 -15.13 12.54
C LEU A 106 12.27 -14.32 12.44
N ALA A 107 12.23 -13.19 11.73
CA ALA A 107 13.39 -12.32 11.53
C ALA A 107 13.81 -11.67 12.85
N MET A 108 12.88 -11.08 13.60
CA MET A 108 13.17 -10.38 14.87
C MET A 108 13.54 -11.34 15.99
N GLY A 109 12.93 -12.53 16.03
CA GLY A 109 13.25 -13.60 16.99
C GLY A 109 14.57 -14.29 16.71
N LYS A 110 15.22 -14.04 15.56
CA LYS A 110 16.46 -14.73 15.10
C LYS A 110 16.37 -16.25 15.24
N GLN A 111 15.17 -16.79 14.93
CA GLN A 111 14.94 -18.22 15.03
C GLN A 111 15.67 -18.96 13.91
N GLY A 112 16.37 -20.02 14.27
CA GLY A 112 17.13 -20.81 13.31
C GLY A 112 18.52 -20.25 12.97
N LYS A 113 18.98 -20.57 11.78
CA LYS A 113 20.28 -20.11 11.27
C LYS A 113 20.19 -18.69 10.70
N ALA A 114 21.30 -17.98 10.65
CA ALA A 114 21.37 -16.63 10.07
C ALA A 114 20.77 -16.53 8.65
N LYS A 115 20.88 -17.61 7.87
CA LYS A 115 20.29 -17.68 6.53
C LYS A 115 18.74 -17.67 6.58
N ASP A 116 18.14 -18.28 7.60
CA ASP A 116 16.68 -18.47 7.68
C ASP A 116 16.00 -17.14 8.07
N TRP A 117 16.47 -16.48 9.12
CA TRP A 117 15.92 -15.19 9.53
C TRP A 117 16.31 -14.05 8.56
N GLY A 118 17.44 -14.16 7.84
CA GLY A 118 17.77 -13.23 6.76
C GLY A 118 16.82 -13.39 5.55
N LYS A 119 16.40 -14.64 5.23
CA LYS A 119 15.38 -14.89 4.21
C LYS A 119 14.02 -14.35 4.65
N ALA A 120 13.64 -14.58 5.91
CA ALA A 120 12.40 -14.07 6.48
C ALA A 120 12.36 -12.54 6.42
N ALA A 121 13.44 -11.85 6.78
CA ALA A 121 13.52 -10.39 6.68
C ALA A 121 13.36 -9.89 5.24
N ASN A 122 13.97 -10.57 4.28
CA ASN A 122 13.83 -10.23 2.87
C ASN A 122 12.40 -10.40 2.38
N THR A 123 11.75 -11.50 2.74
CA THR A 123 10.34 -11.76 2.42
C THR A 123 9.44 -10.70 3.04
N ALA A 124 9.64 -10.37 4.32
CA ALA A 124 8.85 -9.35 5.00
C ALA A 124 8.96 -7.97 4.32
N MET A 125 10.16 -7.56 3.89
CA MET A 125 10.34 -6.27 3.18
C MET A 125 9.59 -6.24 1.85
N ILE A 126 9.53 -7.36 1.13
CA ILE A 126 8.78 -7.46 -0.12
C ILE A 126 7.26 -7.46 0.16
N ASP A 127 6.81 -8.26 1.12
CA ASP A 127 5.40 -8.29 1.52
C ASP A 127 4.91 -6.90 1.92
N LEU A 128 5.73 -6.14 2.65
CA LEU A 128 5.42 -4.78 3.05
C LEU A 128 5.15 -3.89 1.83
N THR A 129 6.00 -3.98 0.79
CA THR A 129 5.81 -3.24 -0.46
C THR A 129 4.51 -3.63 -1.16
N VAL A 130 4.24 -4.93 -1.26
CA VAL A 130 3.03 -5.43 -1.92
C VAL A 130 1.77 -5.06 -1.15
N ILE A 131 1.79 -5.10 0.20
CA ILE A 131 0.70 -4.64 1.07
C ILE A 131 0.37 -3.17 0.79
N ALA A 132 1.39 -2.31 0.67
CA ALA A 132 1.19 -0.89 0.36
C ALA A 132 0.55 -0.70 -1.03
N LEU A 133 1.01 -1.45 -2.04
CA LEU A 133 0.43 -1.40 -3.39
C LEU A 133 -1.03 -1.88 -3.42
N MET A 134 -1.36 -2.93 -2.66
CA MET A 134 -2.73 -3.39 -2.55
C MET A 134 -3.63 -2.36 -1.84
N ALA A 135 -3.15 -1.74 -0.76
CA ALA A 135 -3.87 -0.67 -0.07
C ALA A 135 -4.13 0.52 -1.01
N LYS A 136 -3.16 0.89 -1.84
CA LYS A 136 -3.32 1.90 -2.89
C LYS A 136 -4.41 1.52 -3.88
N THR A 137 -4.38 0.29 -4.40
CA THR A 137 -5.35 -0.18 -5.39
C THR A 137 -6.76 -0.19 -4.81
N GLU A 138 -6.93 -0.69 -3.58
CA GLU A 138 -8.19 -0.71 -2.85
C GLU A 138 -8.75 0.70 -2.64
N TYR A 139 -7.92 1.62 -2.15
CA TYR A 139 -8.29 3.02 -1.98
C TYR A 139 -8.72 3.67 -3.29
N ALA A 140 -7.90 3.52 -4.35
CA ALA A 140 -8.18 4.11 -5.65
C ALA A 140 -9.47 3.57 -6.27
N ALA A 141 -9.75 2.27 -6.11
CA ALA A 141 -10.99 1.65 -6.58
C ALA A 141 -12.23 2.29 -5.94
N TYR A 142 -12.24 2.44 -4.61
CA TYR A 142 -13.35 3.11 -3.91
C TYR A 142 -13.45 4.59 -4.26
N ARG A 143 -12.33 5.28 -4.52
CA ARG A 143 -12.37 6.69 -4.98
C ARG A 143 -13.00 6.83 -6.36
N VAL A 144 -12.71 5.88 -7.27
CA VAL A 144 -13.33 5.87 -8.62
C VAL A 144 -14.82 5.58 -8.56
N LEU A 145 -15.26 4.78 -7.59
CA LEU A 145 -16.67 4.49 -7.32
C LEU A 145 -17.40 5.63 -6.61
N GLU A 146 -16.72 6.72 -6.26
CA GLU A 146 -17.27 7.84 -5.48
C GLU A 146 -17.73 7.43 -4.06
N GLU A 147 -17.05 6.42 -3.49
CA GLU A 147 -17.29 5.86 -2.14
C GLU A 147 -16.21 6.31 -1.14
N PRO A 148 -16.18 7.59 -0.73
CA PRO A 148 -15.10 8.12 0.09
C PRO A 148 -14.99 7.47 1.46
N GLN A 149 -16.11 7.04 2.06
CA GLN A 149 -16.08 6.37 3.37
C GLN A 149 -15.41 5.01 3.29
N ALA A 150 -15.66 4.23 2.23
CA ALA A 150 -14.98 2.95 2.00
C ALA A 150 -13.50 3.15 1.71
N ALA A 151 -13.14 4.16 0.91
CA ALA A 151 -11.76 4.53 0.65
C ALA A 151 -11.01 4.88 1.96
N ASN A 152 -11.62 5.71 2.80
CA ASN A 152 -11.05 6.10 4.10
C ASN A 152 -10.91 4.90 5.05
N ALA A 153 -11.88 3.98 5.06
CA ALA A 153 -11.80 2.75 5.84
C ALA A 153 -10.63 1.86 5.39
N ALA A 154 -10.40 1.72 4.08
CA ALA A 154 -9.27 0.95 3.54
C ALA A 154 -7.92 1.51 4.02
N LEU A 155 -7.74 2.83 3.96
CA LEU A 155 -6.53 3.48 4.48
C LEU A 155 -6.42 3.40 6.01
N GLY A 156 -7.54 3.50 6.73
CA GLY A 156 -7.58 3.32 8.18
C GLY A 156 -7.11 1.93 8.60
N GLN A 157 -7.49 0.89 7.86
CA GLN A 157 -7.01 -0.49 8.09
C GLN A 157 -5.50 -0.62 7.80
N PHE A 158 -5.00 0.02 6.75
CA PHE A 158 -3.57 0.05 6.45
C PHE A 158 -2.78 0.79 7.54
N LYS A 159 -3.30 1.92 8.01
CA LYS A 159 -2.76 2.64 9.17
C LYS A 159 -2.66 1.74 10.39
N GLN A 160 -3.75 1.05 10.73
CA GLN A 160 -3.78 0.17 11.90
C GLN A 160 -2.73 -0.95 11.78
N PHE A 161 -2.57 -1.53 10.58
CA PHE A 161 -1.51 -2.50 10.32
C PHE A 161 -0.11 -1.94 10.59
N ILE A 162 0.17 -0.69 10.18
CA ILE A 162 1.46 -0.03 10.44
C ILE A 162 1.69 0.11 11.94
N LEU A 163 0.69 0.58 12.69
CA LEU A 163 0.79 0.78 14.14
C LEU A 163 0.94 -0.54 14.91
N ASP A 164 0.14 -1.55 14.57
CA ASP A 164 0.16 -2.86 15.24
C ASP A 164 1.52 -3.57 15.09
N ASN A 165 2.22 -3.30 14.00
CA ASN A 165 3.54 -3.89 13.72
C ASN A 165 4.71 -2.94 14.03
N LYS A 166 4.45 -1.80 14.66
CA LYS A 166 5.46 -0.77 15.03
C LYS A 166 6.32 -0.32 13.86
N LEU A 167 5.71 -0.21 12.69
CA LEU A 167 6.41 0.21 11.47
C LEU A 167 6.57 1.73 11.40
N GLU A 168 5.93 2.48 12.29
CA GLU A 168 6.17 3.90 12.55
C GLU A 168 7.54 4.13 13.21
N ASP A 169 8.10 3.08 13.84
CA ASP A 169 9.46 3.14 14.37
C ASP A 169 10.49 2.84 13.28
N ALA A 170 11.20 3.86 12.85
CA ALA A 170 12.26 3.73 11.87
C ALA A 170 13.34 2.70 12.27
N GLN A 171 13.52 2.42 13.57
CA GLN A 171 14.48 1.42 14.04
C GLN A 171 14.02 0.01 13.67
N THR A 172 12.71 -0.30 13.78
CA THR A 172 12.15 -1.59 13.35
C THR A 172 12.42 -1.84 11.87
N LEU A 173 12.14 -0.88 11.01
CA LEU A 173 12.38 -0.98 9.56
C LEU A 173 13.87 -1.11 9.22
N ARG A 174 14.73 -0.32 9.85
CA ARG A 174 16.20 -0.39 9.64
C ARG A 174 16.78 -1.72 10.12
N LEU A 175 16.30 -2.23 11.25
CA LEU A 175 16.72 -3.53 11.77
C LEU A 175 16.29 -4.64 10.80
N LEU A 176 15.06 -4.63 10.33
CA LEU A 176 14.56 -5.58 9.33
C LEU A 176 15.41 -5.52 8.04
N ASN A 177 15.67 -4.31 7.54
CA ASN A 177 16.53 -4.11 6.38
C ASN A 177 17.96 -4.62 6.58
N SER A 178 18.52 -4.44 7.77
CA SER A 178 19.87 -4.93 8.08
C SER A 178 20.00 -6.46 8.07
N TYR A 179 18.90 -7.17 8.27
CA TYR A 179 18.85 -8.63 8.20
C TYR A 179 18.61 -9.13 6.77
N SER A 180 18.00 -8.31 5.92
CA SER A 180 17.78 -8.65 4.52
C SER A 180 19.11 -8.63 3.75
N LYS A 181 19.24 -9.48 2.72
CA LYS A 181 20.47 -9.54 1.92
C LYS A 181 20.63 -8.38 0.93
N GLY A 182 19.60 -7.58 0.71
CA GLY A 182 19.62 -6.43 -0.19
C GLY A 182 19.64 -5.14 0.60
N ASN A 183 20.38 -4.12 0.14
CA ASN A 183 20.21 -2.78 0.66
C ASN A 183 18.89 -2.20 0.11
N ARG A 184 17.86 -2.17 0.96
CA ARG A 184 16.50 -1.70 0.60
C ARG A 184 16.19 -0.37 1.31
N GLU A 185 17.17 0.50 1.35
CA GLU A 185 17.06 1.81 2.02
C GLU A 185 15.92 2.65 1.44
N ASP A 186 15.62 2.50 0.16
CA ASP A 186 14.50 3.20 -0.49
C ASP A 186 13.15 2.73 0.06
N ILE A 187 12.98 1.44 0.34
CA ILE A 187 11.76 0.91 0.98
C ILE A 187 11.67 1.45 2.40
N VAL A 188 12.77 1.41 3.17
CA VAL A 188 12.82 1.96 4.53
C VAL A 188 12.41 3.43 4.53
N ARG A 189 13.00 4.23 3.65
CA ARG A 189 12.67 5.66 3.52
C ARG A 189 11.21 5.88 3.19
N GLY A 190 10.68 5.18 2.17
CA GLY A 190 9.27 5.31 1.78
C GLY A 190 8.31 4.93 2.91
N PHE A 191 8.62 3.86 3.68
CA PHE A 191 7.78 3.51 4.84
C PHE A 191 7.93 4.46 6.02
N VAL A 192 9.07 5.08 6.24
CA VAL A 192 9.24 6.15 7.24
C VAL A 192 8.38 7.36 6.86
N GLU A 193 8.32 7.72 5.59
CA GLU A 193 7.45 8.80 5.09
C GLU A 193 5.96 8.44 5.24
N ILE A 194 5.55 7.21 4.87
CA ILE A 194 4.19 6.70 5.08
C ILE A 194 3.83 6.75 6.56
N SER A 195 4.70 6.25 7.43
CA SER A 195 4.47 6.19 8.87
C SER A 195 4.37 7.57 9.49
N GLY A 196 5.18 8.52 9.05
CA GLY A 196 5.09 9.92 9.48
C GLY A 196 3.75 10.57 9.08
N SER A 197 3.29 10.29 7.86
CA SER A 197 1.99 10.78 7.38
C SER A 197 0.81 10.12 8.11
N VAL A 198 0.96 8.82 8.44
CA VAL A 198 -0.05 8.04 9.17
C VAL A 198 -0.15 8.46 10.64
N ALA A 199 0.96 8.79 11.31
CA ALA A 199 0.96 9.22 12.71
C ALA A 199 0.23 10.56 12.92
N GLY A 200 0.12 11.38 11.87
CA GLY A 200 -0.63 12.66 11.89
C GLY A 200 -2.14 12.52 11.69
N LEU A 201 -2.65 11.30 11.36
CA LEU A 201 -4.08 10.99 11.26
C LEU A 201 -4.65 10.64 12.64
#